data_32064906beca2e0709fd8a69e06cebf3
#
_entry.id   32064906beca2e0709fd8a69e06cebf3
#
_cell.length_a   1.000
_cell.length_b   1.000
_cell.length_c   1.000
_cell.angle_alpha   90.00
_cell.angle_beta   90.00
_cell.angle_gamma   90.00
#
_symmetry.space_group_name_H-M   'P 1'
#
loop_
_entity.id
_entity.type
_entity.pdbx_description
1 polymer ?
#
loop_
_entity_poly.entity_id
_entity_poly.type
_entity_poly.pdbx_seq_one_letter_code
_entity_poly.pdbx_strand_id
1 'polypeptide(L)'
;MNLLQGYLWSWYNVVIKREVVMENKIGNYISQKRKELGYTQQNLAEKLSISFQAVSRWENGVAMPDISLLPKLAEVLETTVDALLGYTPGLKTEYEKYYNAEEYYWGVVPNSMCYDIMRLKPPVKPYHVLDMGCGEGKDAVFLAKNGYRVTAFDLAEAGLEKGIELAKNNNVHVDFFKADILECKLDMTFDIVYSSGVFHYLPLNRRKDIIDWIKKHTASNGIHAINVFVKKPFIDEAPDLEEAEKNAGPWFSGELFTYYHDWLFHKNEEFIFDCSSSGIPHKHCMDMLIAEKIKK
;
A
#
# COMPACT_ATOMS: atom_id res chain seq x y z
N MET A 1 21.10 32.62 1.44
CA MET A 1 19.94 32.74 2.35
C MET A 1 18.70 32.54 1.48
N ASN A 2 17.85 31.53 1.74
CA ASN A 2 16.53 31.22 1.10
C ASN A 2 16.33 29.88 0.39
N LEU A 3 17.10 28.86 0.70
CA LEU A 3 16.72 27.48 0.32
C LEU A 3 16.10 26.68 1.50
N LEU A 4 16.37 27.07 2.74
CA LEU A 4 15.84 26.40 3.94
C LEU A 4 14.39 26.80 4.30
N GLN A 5 13.92 27.97 3.87
CA GLN A 5 12.54 28.41 4.14
C GLN A 5 11.49 27.68 3.29
N GLY A 6 11.82 27.24 2.08
CA GLY A 6 10.91 26.48 1.22
C GLY A 6 10.60 25.07 1.73
N TYR A 7 11.59 24.43 2.36
CA TYR A 7 11.42 23.09 2.92
C TYR A 7 10.62 23.06 4.22
N LEU A 8 10.78 24.05 5.08
CA LEU A 8 9.99 24.18 6.32
C LEU A 8 8.51 24.44 6.05
N TRP A 9 8.19 25.19 4.98
CA TRP A 9 6.80 25.47 4.58
C TRP A 9 6.09 24.25 3.99
N SER A 10 6.83 23.39 3.29
CA SER A 10 6.30 22.11 2.76
C SER A 10 6.00 21.14 3.90
N TRP A 11 6.89 21.00 4.87
CA TRP A 11 6.71 20.14 6.05
C TRP A 11 5.56 20.64 6.95
N TYR A 12 5.46 21.93 7.17
CA TYR A 12 4.40 22.53 7.99
C TYR A 12 3.02 22.30 7.38
N ASN A 13 2.88 22.39 6.06
CA ASN A 13 1.60 22.11 5.36
C ASN A 13 1.26 20.62 5.31
N VAL A 14 2.26 19.72 5.27
CA VAL A 14 2.03 18.26 5.33
C VAL A 14 1.60 17.85 6.74
N VAL A 15 2.21 18.41 7.78
CA VAL A 15 1.85 18.13 9.18
C VAL A 15 0.48 18.71 9.52
N ILE A 16 0.18 19.95 9.13
CA ILE A 16 -1.15 20.56 9.36
C ILE A 16 -2.24 19.85 8.57
N LYS A 17 -1.99 19.43 7.31
CA LYS A 17 -2.96 18.59 6.58
C LYS A 17 -3.18 17.23 7.26
N ARG A 18 -2.17 16.66 7.91
CA ARG A 18 -2.35 15.43 8.72
C ARG A 18 -3.19 15.66 9.96
N GLU A 19 -3.00 16.74 10.70
CA GLU A 19 -3.80 17.06 11.89
C GLU A 19 -5.25 17.40 11.54
N VAL A 20 -5.50 18.20 10.51
CA VAL A 20 -6.87 18.55 10.05
C VAL A 20 -7.60 17.35 9.44
N VAL A 21 -6.90 16.37 8.85
CA VAL A 21 -7.51 15.13 8.34
C VAL A 21 -7.83 14.14 9.47
N MET A 22 -7.19 14.23 10.63
CA MET A 22 -7.50 13.37 11.77
C MET A 22 -8.82 13.75 12.49
N GLU A 23 -9.25 15.01 12.44
CA GLU A 23 -10.38 15.52 13.23
C GLU A 23 -11.79 15.06 12.77
N ASN A 24 -11.95 14.48 11.57
CA ASN A 24 -13.28 14.04 11.10
C ASN A 24 -13.35 12.59 10.62
N LYS A 25 -12.40 11.74 10.97
CA LYS A 25 -12.39 10.34 10.49
C LYS A 25 -13.62 9.56 10.94
N ILE A 26 -14.02 9.68 12.19
CA ILE A 26 -15.17 8.94 12.74
C ILE A 26 -16.50 9.40 12.13
N GLY A 27 -16.72 10.69 11.96
CA GLY A 27 -17.94 11.23 11.37
C GLY A 27 -18.11 10.80 9.90
N ASN A 28 -17.03 10.86 9.12
CA ASN A 28 -17.02 10.39 7.74
C ASN A 28 -17.30 8.90 7.64
N TYR A 29 -16.69 8.10 8.51
CA TYR A 29 -16.90 6.64 8.56
C TYR A 29 -18.35 6.30 8.94
N ILE A 30 -18.91 6.97 9.94
CA ILE A 30 -20.33 6.82 10.34
C ILE A 30 -21.24 7.14 9.14
N SER A 31 -21.00 8.26 8.45
CA SER A 31 -21.79 8.69 7.30
C SER A 31 -21.72 7.68 6.15
N GLN A 32 -20.52 7.16 5.88
CA GLN A 32 -20.31 6.15 4.84
C GLN A 32 -21.06 4.87 5.17
N LYS A 33 -20.85 4.27 6.35
CA LYS A 33 -21.48 3.02 6.78
C LYS A 33 -23.01 3.13 6.85
N ARG A 34 -23.51 4.24 7.37
CA ARG A 34 -24.95 4.52 7.38
C ARG A 34 -25.55 4.50 5.98
N LYS A 35 -24.89 5.13 5.01
CA LYS A 35 -25.33 5.17 3.60
C LYS A 35 -25.25 3.80 2.93
N GLU A 36 -24.20 3.04 3.18
CA GLU A 36 -24.04 1.65 2.69
C GLU A 36 -25.22 0.77 3.13
N LEU A 37 -25.72 0.97 4.36
CA LEU A 37 -26.87 0.26 4.92
C LEU A 37 -28.22 0.88 4.54
N GLY A 38 -28.24 1.94 3.73
CA GLY A 38 -29.48 2.62 3.29
C GLY A 38 -30.18 3.40 4.40
N TYR A 39 -29.53 3.71 5.52
CA TYR A 39 -30.15 4.46 6.61
C TYR A 39 -30.09 5.99 6.37
N THR A 40 -31.16 6.70 6.75
CA THR A 40 -31.11 8.15 6.93
C THR A 40 -30.47 8.48 8.30
N GLN A 41 -30.03 9.72 8.48
CA GLN A 41 -29.54 10.18 9.82
C GLN A 41 -30.61 10.01 10.89
N GLN A 42 -31.89 10.20 10.54
CA GLN A 42 -33.03 10.00 11.43
C GLN A 42 -33.17 8.51 11.82
N ASN A 43 -33.09 7.58 10.86
CA ASN A 43 -33.16 6.13 11.14
C ASN A 43 -32.03 5.67 12.07
N LEU A 44 -30.79 6.19 11.85
CA LEU A 44 -29.68 5.87 12.72
C LEU A 44 -29.89 6.42 14.14
N ALA A 45 -30.40 7.66 14.26
CA ALA A 45 -30.70 8.27 15.55
C ALA A 45 -31.76 7.46 16.34
N GLU A 46 -32.83 7.01 15.68
CA GLU A 46 -33.88 6.18 16.27
C GLU A 46 -33.31 4.84 16.79
N LYS A 47 -32.51 4.14 15.97
CA LYS A 47 -31.86 2.87 16.35
C LYS A 47 -30.95 3.01 17.57
N LEU A 48 -30.32 4.17 17.71
CA LEU A 48 -29.43 4.49 18.82
C LEU A 48 -30.16 5.12 20.03
N SER A 49 -31.44 5.47 19.90
CA SER A 49 -32.23 6.18 20.91
C SER A 49 -31.64 7.54 21.28
N ILE A 50 -31.17 8.29 20.27
CA ILE A 50 -30.59 9.64 20.41
C ILE A 50 -31.28 10.62 19.47
N SER A 51 -30.89 11.91 19.55
CA SER A 51 -31.45 12.92 18.65
C SER A 51 -30.78 12.86 17.25
N PHE A 52 -31.55 13.21 16.21
CA PHE A 52 -31.03 13.42 14.87
C PHE A 52 -29.87 14.42 14.82
N GLN A 53 -29.96 15.49 15.64
CA GLN A 53 -28.93 16.51 15.73
C GLN A 53 -27.58 15.94 16.20
N ALA A 54 -27.59 14.91 17.06
CA ALA A 54 -26.36 14.26 17.51
C ALA A 54 -25.66 13.55 16.34
N VAL A 55 -26.39 12.75 15.55
CA VAL A 55 -25.85 12.07 14.35
C VAL A 55 -25.33 13.09 13.34
N SER A 56 -26.11 14.16 13.08
CA SER A 56 -25.70 15.22 12.17
C SER A 56 -24.40 15.92 12.61
N ARG A 57 -24.26 16.19 13.91
CA ARG A 57 -23.04 16.81 14.47
C ARG A 57 -21.82 15.88 14.37
N TRP A 58 -22.01 14.57 14.52
CA TRP A 58 -20.91 13.59 14.36
C TRP A 58 -20.45 13.54 12.89
N GLU A 59 -21.40 13.40 11.94
CA GLU A 59 -21.07 13.30 10.52
C GLU A 59 -20.43 14.59 9.97
N ASN A 60 -20.74 15.73 10.56
CA ASN A 60 -20.14 17.02 10.21
C ASN A 60 -18.86 17.36 11.00
N GLY A 61 -18.40 16.46 11.88
CA GLY A 61 -17.18 16.66 12.67
C GLY A 61 -17.30 17.73 13.77
N VAL A 62 -18.53 18.12 14.12
CA VAL A 62 -18.79 19.14 15.17
C VAL A 62 -18.77 18.54 16.59
N ALA A 63 -18.98 17.23 16.69
CA ALA A 63 -18.95 16.48 17.95
C ALA A 63 -18.55 15.03 17.70
N MET A 64 -18.11 14.36 18.76
CA MET A 64 -17.80 12.92 18.76
C MET A 64 -18.94 12.15 19.44
N PRO A 65 -19.21 10.89 19.05
CA PRO A 65 -20.04 10.00 19.84
C PRO A 65 -19.46 9.79 21.25
N ASP A 66 -20.34 9.63 22.24
CA ASP A 66 -19.92 9.23 23.58
C ASP A 66 -19.32 7.82 23.54
N ILE A 67 -18.25 7.58 24.33
CA ILE A 67 -17.57 6.29 24.38
C ILE A 67 -18.53 5.15 24.75
N SER A 68 -19.47 5.40 25.65
CA SER A 68 -20.48 4.41 26.08
C SER A 68 -21.42 3.99 24.95
N LEU A 69 -21.57 4.83 23.93
CA LEU A 69 -22.44 4.59 22.78
C LEU A 69 -21.74 3.84 21.64
N LEU A 70 -20.41 3.81 21.62
CA LEU A 70 -19.63 3.20 20.53
C LEU A 70 -19.96 1.72 20.30
N PRO A 71 -20.14 0.85 21.31
CA PRO A 71 -20.50 -0.55 21.08
C PRO A 71 -21.84 -0.70 20.34
N LYS A 72 -22.85 0.07 20.72
CA LYS A 72 -24.16 0.02 20.08
C LYS A 72 -24.15 0.65 18.68
N LEU A 73 -23.35 1.70 18.50
CA LEU A 73 -23.14 2.32 17.19
C LEU A 73 -22.45 1.34 16.22
N ALA A 74 -21.46 0.60 16.70
CA ALA A 74 -20.76 -0.43 15.92
C ALA A 74 -21.74 -1.57 15.52
N GLU A 75 -22.56 -2.05 16.45
CA GLU A 75 -23.60 -3.06 16.18
C GLU A 75 -24.59 -2.59 15.10
N VAL A 76 -25.13 -1.37 15.26
CA VAL A 76 -26.14 -0.81 14.32
C VAL A 76 -25.55 -0.54 12.93
N LEU A 77 -24.27 -0.20 12.86
CA LEU A 77 -23.56 0.06 11.58
C LEU A 77 -22.85 -1.18 11.02
N GLU A 78 -23.07 -2.35 11.62
CA GLU A 78 -22.46 -3.63 11.21
C GLU A 78 -20.94 -3.52 11.05
N THR A 79 -20.28 -2.95 12.07
CA THR A 79 -18.85 -2.68 12.09
C THR A 79 -18.27 -2.94 13.48
N THR A 80 -17.00 -2.62 13.71
CA THR A 80 -16.34 -2.72 15.01
C THR A 80 -16.08 -1.35 15.64
N VAL A 81 -15.92 -1.29 16.97
CA VAL A 81 -15.54 -0.06 17.67
C VAL A 81 -14.18 0.44 17.19
N ASP A 82 -13.25 -0.46 16.96
CA ASP A 82 -11.93 -0.13 16.41
C ASP A 82 -12.03 0.57 15.05
N ALA A 83 -12.85 0.05 14.16
CA ALA A 83 -13.08 0.65 12.83
C ALA A 83 -13.75 2.03 12.95
N LEU A 84 -14.71 2.20 13.89
CA LEU A 84 -15.32 3.50 14.16
C LEU A 84 -14.30 4.53 14.64
N LEU A 85 -13.37 4.13 15.50
CA LEU A 85 -12.30 4.97 16.02
C LEU A 85 -11.17 5.19 15.02
N GLY A 86 -11.24 4.55 13.83
CA GLY A 86 -10.14 4.55 12.88
C GLY A 86 -8.92 3.78 13.39
N TYR A 87 -9.11 3.00 14.44
CA TYR A 87 -8.14 2.03 14.89
C TYR A 87 -8.33 0.77 14.04
N THR A 88 -7.49 0.59 13.10
CA THR A 88 -7.19 -0.72 12.59
C THR A 88 -6.25 -1.32 13.62
N PRO A 89 -6.60 -2.44 14.32
CA PRO A 89 -5.61 -3.20 15.09
C PRO A 89 -4.44 -3.34 14.14
N GLY A 90 -3.27 -2.78 14.48
CA GLY A 90 -2.22 -2.62 13.50
C GLY A 90 -2.10 -3.91 12.75
N LEU A 91 -2.45 -3.92 11.47
CA LEU A 91 -2.31 -5.07 10.61
C LEU A 91 -0.86 -5.46 10.78
N LYS A 92 -0.61 -6.49 11.58
CA LYS A 92 0.72 -7.00 11.83
C LYS A 92 0.92 -8.02 10.72
N THR A 93 1.75 -7.68 9.78
CA THR A 93 2.29 -8.70 8.89
C THR A 93 3.20 -9.62 9.70
N GLU A 94 3.25 -10.88 9.34
CA GLU A 94 4.22 -11.82 9.94
C GLU A 94 5.67 -11.39 9.66
N TYR A 95 5.90 -10.60 8.60
CA TYR A 95 7.21 -10.03 8.29
C TYR A 95 7.77 -9.12 9.38
N GLU A 96 6.93 -8.54 10.25
CA GLU A 96 7.39 -7.78 11.40
C GLU A 96 8.40 -8.59 12.26
N LYS A 97 8.14 -9.89 12.47
CA LYS A 97 9.04 -10.78 13.23
C LYS A 97 10.36 -11.04 12.50
N TYR A 98 10.32 -11.19 11.17
CA TYR A 98 11.50 -11.46 10.37
C TYR A 98 12.39 -10.22 10.23
N TYR A 99 11.76 -9.05 10.07
CA TYR A 99 12.48 -7.78 9.95
C TYR A 99 13.07 -7.26 11.27
N ASN A 100 12.60 -7.75 12.42
CA ASN A 100 13.23 -7.48 13.72
C ASN A 100 14.58 -8.21 13.92
N ALA A 101 14.97 -9.15 13.05
CA ALA A 101 16.30 -9.76 13.09
C ALA A 101 17.37 -8.72 12.71
N GLU A 102 18.62 -8.92 13.15
CA GLU A 102 19.74 -8.01 12.84
C GLU A 102 20.06 -8.00 11.33
N GLU A 103 20.02 -9.17 10.70
CA GLU A 103 20.30 -9.33 9.29
C GLU A 103 19.11 -8.90 8.41
N TYR A 104 19.39 -8.42 7.19
CA TYR A 104 18.33 -8.15 6.21
C TYR A 104 17.75 -9.46 5.69
N TYR A 105 16.47 -9.69 5.93
CA TYR A 105 15.78 -10.94 5.57
C TYR A 105 15.84 -11.25 4.08
N TRP A 106 15.62 -10.21 3.24
CA TRP A 106 15.72 -10.30 1.79
C TRP A 106 17.09 -9.90 1.24
N GLY A 107 18.08 -9.68 2.11
CA GLY A 107 19.38 -9.14 1.75
C GLY A 107 19.30 -7.70 1.24
N VAL A 108 20.39 -7.22 0.64
CA VAL A 108 20.52 -5.84 0.13
C VAL A 108 20.74 -5.77 -1.38
N VAL A 109 20.71 -6.91 -2.07
CA VAL A 109 20.82 -6.96 -3.53
C VAL A 109 19.47 -6.59 -4.16
N PRO A 110 19.42 -5.60 -5.07
CA PRO A 110 18.18 -5.18 -5.68
C PRO A 110 17.58 -6.26 -6.58
N ASN A 111 16.25 -6.23 -6.70
CA ASN A 111 15.54 -7.08 -7.64
C ASN A 111 15.92 -6.74 -9.10
N SER A 112 15.87 -7.73 -9.99
CA SER A 112 16.20 -7.56 -11.41
C SER A 112 15.33 -6.51 -12.11
N MET A 113 14.07 -6.33 -11.68
CA MET A 113 13.18 -5.30 -12.23
C MET A 113 13.74 -3.87 -12.04
N CYS A 114 14.55 -3.61 -11.01
CA CYS A 114 15.19 -2.30 -10.84
C CYS A 114 16.13 -1.97 -12.01
N TYR A 115 16.86 -2.94 -12.52
CA TYR A 115 17.74 -2.75 -13.70
C TYR A 115 16.90 -2.59 -14.99
N ASP A 116 15.79 -3.28 -15.12
CA ASP A 116 14.86 -3.09 -16.24
C ASP A 116 14.25 -1.67 -16.21
N ILE A 117 13.89 -1.17 -15.04
CA ILE A 117 13.44 0.23 -14.85
C ILE A 117 14.52 1.21 -15.32
N MET A 118 15.77 1.02 -14.88
CA MET A 118 16.88 1.89 -15.29
C MET A 118 17.13 1.89 -16.80
N ARG A 119 16.93 0.75 -17.45
CA ARG A 119 17.07 0.63 -18.90
C ARG A 119 15.95 1.35 -19.66
N LEU A 120 14.70 1.23 -19.17
CA LEU A 120 13.53 1.80 -19.84
C LEU A 120 13.31 3.29 -19.52
N LYS A 121 13.63 3.69 -18.31
CA LYS A 121 13.49 5.05 -17.78
C LYS A 121 14.82 5.50 -17.16
N PRO A 122 15.91 5.64 -17.95
CA PRO A 122 17.19 6.10 -17.40
C PRO A 122 17.02 7.44 -16.68
N PRO A 123 17.69 7.67 -15.55
CA PRO A 123 17.42 8.81 -14.66
C PRO A 123 18.02 10.13 -15.21
N VAL A 124 17.66 10.51 -16.43
CA VAL A 124 18.02 11.81 -17.04
C VAL A 124 17.32 12.99 -16.37
N LYS A 125 16.30 12.72 -15.58
CA LYS A 125 15.61 13.62 -14.66
C LYS A 125 15.21 12.81 -13.42
N PRO A 126 14.87 13.45 -12.28
CA PRO A 126 14.43 12.75 -11.08
C PRO A 126 13.01 12.19 -11.25
N TYR A 127 12.88 11.06 -11.96
CA TYR A 127 11.62 10.35 -12.07
C TYR A 127 11.11 9.96 -10.68
N HIS A 128 9.81 10.16 -10.44
CA HIS A 128 9.17 9.82 -9.17
C HIS A 128 8.72 8.36 -9.18
N VAL A 129 9.26 7.58 -8.27
CA VAL A 129 8.94 6.17 -8.06
C VAL A 129 8.05 6.01 -6.83
N LEU A 130 6.99 5.22 -6.94
CA LEU A 130 6.25 4.66 -5.81
C LEU A 130 6.67 3.20 -5.65
N ASP A 131 7.25 2.85 -4.50
CA ASP A 131 7.57 1.47 -4.11
C ASP A 131 6.50 0.98 -3.11
N MET A 132 5.67 0.04 -3.55
CA MET A 132 4.52 -0.47 -2.80
C MET A 132 4.87 -1.80 -2.13
N GLY A 133 4.99 -1.80 -0.81
CA GLY A 133 5.45 -2.94 -0.01
C GLY A 133 6.97 -3.08 -0.10
N CYS A 134 7.68 -2.03 0.31
CA CYS A 134 9.13 -1.93 0.13
C CYS A 134 9.95 -2.81 1.09
N GLY A 135 9.31 -3.43 2.09
CA GLY A 135 9.98 -4.22 3.12
C GLY A 135 11.11 -3.44 3.80
N GLU A 136 12.31 -3.99 3.79
CA GLU A 136 13.52 -3.39 4.36
C GLU A 136 14.20 -2.35 3.44
N GLY A 137 13.53 -1.93 2.35
CA GLY A 137 13.92 -0.79 1.53
C GLY A 137 15.03 -1.03 0.52
N LYS A 138 15.48 -2.27 0.27
CA LYS A 138 16.63 -2.57 -0.60
C LYS A 138 16.49 -2.01 -2.02
N ASP A 139 15.30 -2.15 -2.61
CA ASP A 139 15.01 -1.71 -3.98
C ASP A 139 14.78 -0.18 -4.02
N ALA A 140 14.05 0.37 -3.04
CA ALA A 140 13.85 1.81 -2.88
C ALA A 140 15.16 2.57 -2.75
N VAL A 141 16.06 2.09 -1.89
CA VAL A 141 17.39 2.69 -1.67
C VAL A 141 18.26 2.55 -2.92
N PHE A 142 18.23 1.39 -3.59
CA PHE A 142 18.96 1.21 -4.84
C PHE A 142 18.51 2.20 -5.92
N LEU A 143 17.20 2.39 -6.11
CA LEU A 143 16.67 3.35 -7.08
C LEU A 143 17.04 4.78 -6.70
N ALA A 144 16.95 5.15 -5.41
CA ALA A 144 17.36 6.47 -4.94
C ALA A 144 18.86 6.76 -5.19
N LYS A 145 19.73 5.76 -4.99
CA LYS A 145 21.19 5.85 -5.32
C LYS A 145 21.44 6.12 -6.79
N ASN A 146 20.53 5.67 -7.65
CA ASN A 146 20.64 5.83 -9.09
C ASN A 146 19.88 7.06 -9.62
N GLY A 147 19.50 8.01 -8.73
CA GLY A 147 18.98 9.31 -9.14
C GLY A 147 17.47 9.41 -9.29
N TYR A 148 16.72 8.40 -8.83
CA TYR A 148 15.26 8.47 -8.76
C TYR A 148 14.82 9.15 -7.46
N ARG A 149 13.70 9.85 -7.50
CA ARG A 149 13.00 10.30 -6.30
C ARG A 149 12.04 9.17 -5.88
N VAL A 150 12.22 8.63 -4.68
CA VAL A 150 11.47 7.45 -4.23
C VAL A 150 10.59 7.78 -3.04
N THR A 151 9.32 7.43 -3.15
CA THR A 151 8.35 7.32 -2.07
C THR A 151 8.05 5.84 -1.89
N ALA A 152 8.21 5.33 -0.66
CA ALA A 152 8.12 3.90 -0.37
C ALA A 152 7.27 3.66 0.87
N PHE A 153 6.44 2.62 0.86
CA PHE A 153 5.68 2.25 2.04
C PHE A 153 5.66 0.73 2.25
N ASP A 154 5.51 0.36 3.51
CA ASP A 154 5.28 -1.01 3.94
C ASP A 154 4.35 -1.03 5.15
N LEU A 155 3.79 -2.19 5.44
CA LEU A 155 2.98 -2.42 6.62
C LEU A 155 3.85 -2.70 7.86
N ALA A 156 5.02 -3.33 7.66
CA ALA A 156 5.98 -3.68 8.69
C ALA A 156 6.82 -2.47 9.10
N GLU A 157 6.68 -2.04 10.35
CA GLU A 157 7.42 -0.91 10.90
C GLU A 157 8.92 -1.22 11.02
N ALA A 158 9.27 -2.44 11.49
CA ALA A 158 10.65 -2.89 11.56
C ALA A 158 11.37 -2.89 10.18
N GLY A 159 10.65 -3.22 9.10
CA GLY A 159 11.18 -3.12 7.75
C GLY A 159 11.49 -1.68 7.37
N LEU A 160 10.57 -0.75 7.66
CA LEU A 160 10.77 0.68 7.38
C LEU A 160 11.94 1.27 8.16
N GLU A 161 12.13 0.90 9.43
CA GLU A 161 13.27 1.33 10.25
C GLU A 161 14.59 0.90 9.61
N LYS A 162 14.70 -0.35 9.16
CA LYS A 162 15.87 -0.83 8.42
C LYS A 162 16.06 -0.12 7.08
N GLY A 163 14.98 0.15 6.36
CA GLY A 163 15.01 0.92 5.11
C GLY A 163 15.55 2.33 5.31
N ILE A 164 15.12 3.01 6.37
CA ILE A 164 15.61 4.35 6.76
C ILE A 164 17.11 4.30 7.09
N GLU A 165 17.54 3.30 7.85
CA GLU A 165 18.94 3.11 8.18
C GLU A 165 19.78 2.80 6.93
N LEU A 166 19.27 1.92 6.05
CA LEU A 166 19.94 1.59 4.78
C LEU A 166 20.09 2.83 3.89
N ALA A 167 19.08 3.68 3.80
CA ALA A 167 19.13 4.93 3.04
C ALA A 167 20.16 5.89 3.62
N LYS A 168 20.18 6.05 4.95
CA LYS A 168 21.17 6.87 5.66
C LYS A 168 22.60 6.38 5.40
N ASN A 169 22.85 5.08 5.51
CA ASN A 169 24.16 4.47 5.30
C ASN A 169 24.66 4.60 3.85
N ASN A 170 23.72 4.78 2.91
CA ASN A 170 24.02 5.01 1.50
C ASN A 170 23.99 6.50 1.10
N ASN A 171 23.80 7.43 2.05
CA ASN A 171 23.70 8.88 1.82
C ASN A 171 22.64 9.27 0.77
N VAL A 172 21.49 8.60 0.78
CA VAL A 172 20.36 8.91 -0.09
C VAL A 172 19.09 9.20 0.72
N HIS A 173 18.15 9.87 0.07
CA HIS A 173 16.84 10.14 0.65
C HIS A 173 15.75 9.30 -0.02
N VAL A 174 14.94 8.65 0.81
CA VAL A 174 13.72 7.95 0.41
C VAL A 174 12.61 8.39 1.36
N ASP A 175 11.45 8.75 0.84
CA ASP A 175 10.27 9.10 1.62
C ASP A 175 9.56 7.82 2.10
N PHE A 176 10.01 7.27 3.23
CA PHE A 176 9.40 6.08 3.84
C PHE A 176 8.21 6.43 4.73
N PHE A 177 7.13 5.63 4.67
CA PHE A 177 6.01 5.75 5.60
C PHE A 177 5.27 4.42 5.76
N LYS A 178 4.61 4.23 6.91
CA LYS A 178 3.81 3.04 7.19
C LYS A 178 2.44 3.15 6.56
N ALA A 179 2.05 2.16 5.75
CA ALA A 179 0.72 2.08 5.17
C ALA A 179 0.37 0.65 4.76
N ASP A 180 -0.94 0.37 4.75
CA ASP A 180 -1.50 -0.83 4.15
C ASP A 180 -1.75 -0.58 2.65
N ILE A 181 -1.31 -1.50 1.80
CA ILE A 181 -1.55 -1.45 0.35
C ILE A 181 -3.04 -1.41 0.00
N LEU A 182 -3.90 -1.97 0.86
CA LEU A 182 -5.35 -1.99 0.67
C LEU A 182 -6.01 -0.62 0.91
N GLU A 183 -5.40 0.22 1.73
CA GLU A 183 -5.97 1.49 2.17
C GLU A 183 -5.14 2.72 1.76
N CYS A 184 -3.89 2.49 1.33
CA CYS A 184 -2.99 3.57 0.94
C CYS A 184 -3.49 4.27 -0.33
N LYS A 185 -3.75 5.57 -0.21
CA LYS A 185 -4.12 6.44 -1.34
C LYS A 185 -3.33 7.74 -1.23
N LEU A 186 -2.48 7.99 -2.23
CA LEU A 186 -1.67 9.19 -2.33
C LEU A 186 -2.26 10.09 -3.43
N ASP A 187 -2.47 11.35 -3.12
CA ASP A 187 -2.91 12.36 -4.09
C ASP A 187 -1.70 12.95 -4.84
N MET A 188 -0.99 12.07 -5.54
CA MET A 188 0.21 12.39 -6.31
C MET A 188 0.25 11.53 -7.57
N THR A 189 1.05 11.97 -8.53
CA THR A 189 1.30 11.23 -9.78
C THR A 189 2.74 10.72 -9.78
N PHE A 190 2.92 9.47 -10.22
CA PHE A 190 4.21 8.80 -10.28
C PHE A 190 4.60 8.52 -11.72
N ASP A 191 5.90 8.62 -12.02
CA ASP A 191 6.46 8.20 -13.29
C ASP A 191 6.63 6.68 -13.35
N ILE A 192 6.87 6.06 -12.18
CA ILE A 192 7.13 4.64 -12.03
C ILE A 192 6.37 4.11 -10.81
N VAL A 193 5.60 3.05 -10.98
CA VAL A 193 5.04 2.26 -9.87
C VAL A 193 5.76 0.93 -9.83
N TYR A 194 6.35 0.63 -8.71
CA TYR A 194 7.11 -0.58 -8.45
C TYR A 194 6.46 -1.38 -7.32
N SER A 195 6.41 -2.70 -7.46
CA SER A 195 6.02 -3.61 -6.38
C SER A 195 6.61 -5.00 -6.62
N SER A 196 7.28 -5.54 -5.63
CA SER A 196 7.90 -6.86 -5.73
C SER A 196 7.52 -7.75 -4.56
N GLY A 197 6.83 -8.86 -4.85
CA GLY A 197 6.43 -9.84 -3.83
C GLY A 197 5.37 -9.33 -2.86
N VAL A 198 4.38 -8.55 -3.33
CA VAL A 198 3.33 -7.96 -2.47
C VAL A 198 1.92 -8.17 -3.02
N PHE A 199 1.73 -8.17 -4.33
CA PHE A 199 0.39 -8.21 -4.93
C PHE A 199 -0.38 -9.49 -4.62
N HIS A 200 0.28 -10.58 -4.22
CA HIS A 200 -0.39 -11.80 -3.80
C HIS A 200 -1.22 -11.63 -2.51
N TYR A 201 -0.96 -10.58 -1.72
CA TYR A 201 -1.80 -10.19 -0.57
C TYR A 201 -3.07 -9.42 -0.96
N LEU A 202 -3.27 -9.06 -2.25
CA LEU A 202 -4.46 -8.34 -2.68
C LEU A 202 -5.67 -9.29 -2.80
N PRO A 203 -6.73 -9.11 -1.98
CA PRO A 203 -7.95 -9.89 -2.10
C PRO A 203 -8.58 -9.75 -3.48
N LEU A 204 -9.15 -10.84 -4.00
CA LEU A 204 -9.72 -10.91 -5.35
C LEU A 204 -10.65 -9.73 -5.68
N ASN A 205 -11.51 -9.35 -4.73
CA ASN A 205 -12.46 -8.25 -4.90
C ASN A 205 -11.82 -6.84 -4.81
N ARG A 206 -10.53 -6.72 -4.45
CA ARG A 206 -9.81 -5.44 -4.33
C ARG A 206 -8.76 -5.25 -5.43
N ARG A 207 -8.35 -6.31 -6.14
CA ARG A 207 -7.29 -6.28 -7.16
C ARG A 207 -7.54 -5.20 -8.20
N LYS A 208 -8.74 -5.21 -8.79
CA LYS A 208 -9.11 -4.25 -9.83
C LYS A 208 -9.05 -2.80 -9.33
N ASP A 209 -9.61 -2.52 -8.17
CA ASP A 209 -9.70 -1.15 -7.63
C ASP A 209 -8.30 -0.57 -7.33
N ILE A 210 -7.41 -1.40 -6.79
CA ILE A 210 -6.03 -1.00 -6.48
C ILE A 210 -5.25 -0.77 -7.78
N ILE A 211 -5.37 -1.68 -8.75
CA ILE A 211 -4.68 -1.55 -10.04
C ILE A 211 -5.22 -0.33 -10.82
N ASP A 212 -6.52 -0.10 -10.84
CA ASP A 212 -7.11 1.08 -11.47
C ASP A 212 -6.65 2.37 -10.79
N TRP A 213 -6.53 2.36 -9.46
CA TRP A 213 -6.04 3.50 -8.71
C TRP A 213 -4.58 3.84 -9.08
N ILE A 214 -3.66 2.87 -9.08
CA ILE A 214 -2.27 3.12 -9.47
C ILE A 214 -2.15 3.52 -10.94
N LYS A 215 -2.94 2.92 -11.85
CA LYS A 215 -2.99 3.33 -13.27
C LYS A 215 -3.45 4.78 -13.44
N LYS A 216 -4.44 5.22 -12.65
CA LYS A 216 -4.92 6.60 -12.65
C LYS A 216 -3.85 7.58 -12.19
N HIS A 217 -3.06 7.21 -11.16
CA HIS A 217 -2.01 8.05 -10.57
C HIS A 217 -0.64 7.86 -11.25
N THR A 218 -0.60 7.28 -12.44
CA THR A 218 0.60 7.16 -13.26
C THR A 218 0.63 8.22 -14.35
N ALA A 219 1.76 8.88 -14.50
CA ALA A 219 2.01 9.86 -15.54
C ALA A 219 1.88 9.27 -16.95
N SER A 220 1.64 10.11 -17.96
CA SER A 220 1.76 9.70 -19.36
C SER A 220 3.17 9.20 -19.63
N ASN A 221 3.29 8.07 -20.33
CA ASN A 221 4.54 7.33 -20.54
C ASN A 221 5.20 6.84 -19.22
N GLY A 222 4.47 6.81 -18.11
CA GLY A 222 4.91 6.16 -16.88
C GLY A 222 4.86 4.64 -17.00
N ILE A 223 5.62 3.94 -16.19
CA ILE A 223 5.70 2.47 -16.20
C ILE A 223 5.28 1.87 -14.87
N HIS A 224 4.71 0.67 -14.95
CA HIS A 224 4.58 -0.22 -13.80
C HIS A 224 5.55 -1.38 -13.95
N ALA A 225 6.26 -1.72 -12.87
CA ALA A 225 7.10 -2.90 -12.76
C ALA A 225 6.60 -3.70 -11.53
N ILE A 226 5.87 -4.76 -11.78
CA ILE A 226 5.13 -5.50 -10.75
C ILE A 226 5.35 -6.99 -10.95
N ASN A 227 5.55 -7.71 -9.86
CA ASN A 227 5.48 -9.16 -9.87
C ASN A 227 4.48 -9.68 -8.84
N VAL A 228 3.99 -10.89 -9.06
CA VAL A 228 3.02 -11.55 -8.17
C VAL A 228 3.23 -13.06 -8.20
N PHE A 229 3.15 -13.70 -7.03
CA PHE A 229 3.13 -15.16 -6.96
C PHE A 229 1.84 -15.71 -7.56
N VAL A 230 1.97 -16.77 -8.38
CA VAL A 230 0.84 -17.43 -9.04
C VAL A 230 0.76 -18.90 -8.64
N LYS A 231 -0.46 -19.38 -8.37
CA LYS A 231 -0.70 -20.77 -7.99
C LYS A 231 -0.56 -21.70 -9.20
N LYS A 232 0.19 -22.77 -9.02
CA LYS A 232 0.35 -23.85 -10.00
C LYS A 232 -0.10 -25.18 -9.39
N PRO A 233 -0.85 -26.02 -10.12
CA PRO A 233 -1.32 -27.29 -9.58
C PRO A 233 -0.21 -28.32 -9.36
N PHE A 234 0.98 -28.08 -9.89
CA PHE A 234 2.15 -28.96 -9.82
C PHE A 234 3.27 -28.40 -8.93
N ILE A 235 3.00 -27.30 -8.18
CA ILE A 235 3.89 -26.73 -7.18
C ILE A 235 3.15 -26.81 -5.84
N ASP A 236 3.80 -27.44 -4.85
CA ASP A 236 3.24 -27.54 -3.50
C ASP A 236 3.11 -26.15 -2.86
N GLU A 237 2.17 -26.02 -1.92
CA GLU A 237 2.02 -24.78 -1.19
C GLU A 237 3.28 -24.47 -0.37
N ALA A 238 3.67 -23.20 -0.34
CA ALA A 238 4.83 -22.77 0.43
C ALA A 238 4.63 -23.07 1.92
N PRO A 239 5.66 -23.56 2.63
CA PRO A 239 5.55 -23.93 4.04
C PRO A 239 5.32 -22.73 4.97
N ASP A 240 5.63 -21.54 4.49
CA ASP A 240 5.51 -20.23 5.18
C ASP A 240 4.34 -19.38 4.65
N LEU A 241 3.37 -20.01 3.97
CA LEU A 241 2.20 -19.32 3.43
C LEU A 241 1.41 -18.62 4.54
N GLU A 242 1.39 -17.31 4.52
CA GLU A 242 0.70 -16.48 5.52
C GLU A 242 -0.83 -16.60 5.43
N GLU A 243 -1.50 -16.40 6.57
CA GLU A 243 -2.97 -16.40 6.62
C GLU A 243 -3.57 -15.28 5.78
N ALA A 244 -2.93 -14.11 5.73
CA ALA A 244 -3.34 -12.99 4.89
C ALA A 244 -3.32 -13.35 3.40
N GLU A 245 -2.31 -14.08 2.94
CA GLU A 245 -2.21 -14.57 1.56
C GLU A 245 -3.29 -15.62 1.25
N LYS A 246 -3.53 -16.56 2.18
CA LYS A 246 -4.62 -17.54 2.05
C LYS A 246 -5.97 -16.86 1.89
N ASN A 247 -6.21 -15.83 2.69
CA ASN A 247 -7.47 -15.06 2.68
C ASN A 247 -7.60 -14.18 1.43
N ALA A 248 -6.49 -13.72 0.85
CA ALA A 248 -6.49 -12.94 -0.40
C ALA A 248 -6.95 -13.76 -1.61
N GLY A 249 -6.77 -15.06 -1.55
CA GLY A 249 -7.04 -15.99 -2.64
C GLY A 249 -5.95 -15.98 -3.72
N PRO A 250 -5.79 -17.10 -4.42
CA PRO A 250 -4.69 -17.29 -5.36
C PRO A 250 -4.77 -16.34 -6.56
N TRP A 251 -3.61 -15.93 -7.05
CA TRP A 251 -3.46 -15.43 -8.40
C TRP A 251 -3.19 -16.59 -9.35
N PHE A 252 -3.67 -16.46 -10.58
CA PHE A 252 -3.43 -17.45 -11.62
C PHE A 252 -2.54 -16.88 -12.72
N SER A 253 -1.85 -17.78 -13.44
CA SER A 253 -0.97 -17.40 -14.55
C SER A 253 -1.64 -16.47 -15.54
N GLY A 254 -1.01 -15.34 -15.81
CA GLY A 254 -1.49 -14.36 -16.75
C GLY A 254 -2.57 -13.41 -16.20
N GLU A 255 -3.12 -13.66 -15.01
CA GLU A 255 -4.15 -12.79 -14.45
C GLU A 255 -3.69 -11.35 -14.33
N LEU A 256 -2.45 -11.11 -13.82
CA LEU A 256 -1.87 -9.77 -13.72
C LEU A 256 -1.89 -9.05 -15.07
N PHE A 257 -1.56 -9.73 -16.16
CA PHE A 257 -1.47 -9.12 -17.48
C PHE A 257 -2.82 -8.67 -18.02
N THR A 258 -3.91 -9.31 -17.60
CA THR A 258 -5.28 -8.95 -18.03
C THR A 258 -5.69 -7.54 -17.62
N TYR A 259 -5.18 -7.04 -16.49
CA TYR A 259 -5.45 -5.68 -16.01
C TYR A 259 -4.75 -4.60 -16.82
N TYR A 260 -3.78 -4.97 -17.68
CA TYR A 260 -2.92 -4.05 -18.42
C TYR A 260 -3.08 -4.16 -19.95
N HIS A 261 -4.16 -4.78 -20.44
CA HIS A 261 -4.41 -4.97 -21.87
C HIS A 261 -4.43 -3.67 -22.70
N ASP A 262 -4.61 -2.51 -22.04
CA ASP A 262 -4.61 -1.17 -22.63
C ASP A 262 -3.24 -0.44 -22.54
N TRP A 263 -2.20 -1.12 -22.01
CA TRP A 263 -0.85 -0.61 -21.87
C TRP A 263 0.14 -1.35 -22.80
N LEU A 264 1.28 -0.72 -23.11
CA LEU A 264 2.35 -1.36 -23.86
C LEU A 264 3.18 -2.26 -22.94
N PHE A 265 3.31 -3.53 -23.26
CA PHE A 265 4.16 -4.46 -22.52
C PHE A 265 5.60 -4.38 -23.02
N HIS A 266 6.52 -4.08 -22.11
CA HIS A 266 7.96 -4.20 -22.31
C HIS A 266 8.48 -5.54 -21.83
N LYS A 267 7.83 -6.13 -20.81
CA LYS A 267 8.13 -7.44 -20.26
C LYS A 267 6.86 -8.06 -19.70
N ASN A 268 6.62 -9.32 -20.00
CA ASN A 268 5.59 -10.16 -19.43
C ASN A 268 6.12 -11.59 -19.40
N GLU A 269 6.54 -12.04 -18.25
CA GLU A 269 7.20 -13.32 -18.07
C GLU A 269 6.57 -14.08 -16.92
N GLU A 270 6.52 -15.40 -17.07
CA GLU A 270 6.24 -16.33 -15.98
C GLU A 270 7.47 -17.21 -15.78
N PHE A 271 7.89 -17.38 -14.55
CA PHE A 271 9.03 -18.23 -14.21
C PHE A 271 8.87 -18.92 -12.85
N ILE A 272 9.52 -20.08 -12.73
CA ILE A 272 9.60 -20.85 -11.49
C ILE A 272 10.99 -20.67 -10.91
N PHE A 273 11.08 -20.47 -9.61
CA PHE A 273 12.34 -20.34 -8.90
C PHE A 273 12.33 -21.08 -7.57
N ASP A 274 13.52 -21.45 -7.12
CA ASP A 274 13.74 -22.06 -5.81
C ASP A 274 13.77 -20.97 -4.73
N CYS A 275 13.10 -21.22 -3.62
CA CYS A 275 13.06 -20.37 -2.44
C CYS A 275 13.39 -21.17 -1.19
N SER A 276 13.97 -20.49 -0.20
CA SER A 276 14.26 -21.08 1.12
C SER A 276 14.06 -20.06 2.24
N SER A 277 13.17 -19.08 2.02
CA SER A 277 12.87 -18.01 2.98
C SER A 277 12.44 -18.52 4.34
N SER A 278 11.68 -19.63 4.39
CA SER A 278 11.25 -20.28 5.62
C SER A 278 12.31 -21.20 6.26
N GLY A 279 13.51 -21.31 5.67
CA GLY A 279 14.51 -22.32 6.00
C GLY A 279 14.20 -23.72 5.44
N ILE A 280 13.06 -23.86 4.74
CA ILE A 280 12.66 -25.11 4.06
C ILE A 280 12.68 -24.84 2.55
N PRO A 281 13.52 -25.58 1.77
CA PRO A 281 13.56 -25.42 0.32
C PRO A 281 12.19 -25.72 -0.32
N HIS A 282 11.69 -24.79 -1.11
CA HIS A 282 10.44 -24.92 -1.85
C HIS A 282 10.50 -24.11 -3.17
N LYS A 283 9.45 -24.18 -3.96
CA LYS A 283 9.37 -23.48 -5.24
C LYS A 283 8.22 -22.49 -5.25
N HIS A 284 8.44 -21.36 -5.93
CA HIS A 284 7.38 -20.45 -6.31
C HIS A 284 7.29 -20.32 -7.83
N CYS A 285 6.10 -19.99 -8.31
CA CYS A 285 5.90 -19.46 -9.65
C CYS A 285 5.49 -17.99 -9.55
N MET A 286 6.00 -17.18 -10.44
CA MET A 286 5.78 -15.73 -10.42
C MET A 286 5.49 -15.19 -11.82
N ASP A 287 4.43 -14.39 -11.95
CA ASP A 287 4.22 -13.51 -13.07
C ASP A 287 4.97 -12.20 -12.85
N MET A 288 5.68 -11.72 -13.86
CA MET A 288 6.38 -10.43 -13.86
C MET A 288 5.92 -9.59 -15.04
N LEU A 289 5.52 -8.36 -14.77
CA LEU A 289 5.06 -7.38 -15.74
C LEU A 289 5.89 -6.11 -15.67
N ILE A 290 6.32 -5.60 -16.84
CA ILE A 290 6.69 -4.21 -17.01
C ILE A 290 5.85 -3.65 -18.16
N ALA A 291 4.96 -2.72 -17.83
CA ALA A 291 4.04 -2.11 -18.76
C ALA A 291 4.11 -0.59 -18.74
N GLU A 292 3.93 0.06 -19.86
CA GLU A 292 3.97 1.51 -20.05
C GLU A 292 2.60 2.06 -20.44
N LYS A 293 2.21 3.14 -19.76
CA LYS A 293 1.01 3.92 -20.06
C LYS A 293 1.23 4.79 -21.27
N ILE A 294 0.73 4.38 -22.43
CA ILE A 294 0.87 5.16 -23.66
C ILE A 294 -0.07 6.38 -23.61
N LYS A 295 0.48 7.53 -23.96
CA LYS A 295 -0.33 8.75 -24.11
C LYS A 295 -1.34 8.55 -25.26
N LYS A 296 -2.62 8.73 -24.93
CA LYS A 296 -3.69 8.80 -25.95
C LYS A 296 -3.68 10.14 -26.65
#